data_56adb89b6973c83b2261523b84b6e60b
#
_entry.id   56adb89b6973c83b2261523b84b6e60b
#
_cell.length_a   1.000
_cell.length_b   1.000
_cell.length_c   1.000
_cell.angle_alpha   90.00
_cell.angle_beta   90.00
_cell.angle_gamma   90.00
#
_symmetry.space_group_name_H-M   'P 1'
#
loop_
_entity.id
_entity.type
_entity.pdbx_description
1 polymer ?
#
loop_
_entity_poly.entity_id
_entity_poly.type
_entity_poly.pdbx_seq_one_letter_code
_entity_poly.pdbx_strand_id
1 'polypeptide(L)'
;MSQSRSEVKQIKVNGIREYATPNLVRGLVVYGEKLVKLDDEEYRIWDPFRSKLAAAMRKGLRDFPLNYGDKVLYLGASTGTTVSHVSDLVGNKGLVFAVEPAVRVARELIENVASKRKNVIPIIQDARRPESYFSVFGNVDLVYCDIAQSDQTEIAIKNCNNFLKNEGILLIVIKTRSIDVTMSPHSVVVRESEKLRKNNFHINQTINLDPFDKDHALIHATYSSGNIR
;
A
#
# COMPACT_ATOMS: atom_id res chain seq x y z
N MET A 1 15.52 21.71 -15.30
CA MET A 1 14.37 20.81 -15.52
C MET A 1 13.76 20.54 -14.14
N SER A 2 12.58 21.12 -13.87
CA SER A 2 11.84 20.90 -12.62
C SER A 2 11.52 19.40 -12.52
N GLN A 3 12.06 18.72 -11.52
CA GLN A 3 11.60 17.36 -11.17
C GLN A 3 10.17 17.55 -10.66
N SER A 4 9.16 17.23 -11.49
CA SER A 4 7.79 17.16 -11.03
C SER A 4 7.76 16.08 -9.95
N ARG A 5 7.49 16.48 -8.71
CA ARG A 5 7.31 15.56 -7.60
C ARG A 5 6.14 14.64 -7.96
N SER A 6 6.36 13.33 -7.87
CA SER A 6 5.30 12.33 -8.01
C SER A 6 4.37 12.42 -6.81
N GLU A 7 3.45 13.37 -6.83
CA GLU A 7 2.48 13.61 -5.75
C GLU A 7 1.07 13.21 -6.20
N VAL A 8 0.28 12.73 -5.25
CA VAL A 8 -1.16 12.54 -5.47
C VAL A 8 -1.80 13.91 -5.71
N LYS A 9 -2.49 14.05 -6.83
CA LYS A 9 -3.26 15.27 -7.13
C LYS A 9 -4.76 15.04 -6.96
N GLN A 10 -5.47 16.10 -6.61
CA GLN A 10 -6.92 16.14 -6.70
C GLN A 10 -7.30 16.83 -8.02
N ILE A 11 -7.93 16.08 -8.91
CA ILE A 11 -8.36 16.54 -10.24
C ILE A 11 -9.88 16.58 -10.29
N LYS A 12 -10.44 17.63 -10.87
CA LYS A 12 -11.89 17.74 -11.05
C LYS A 12 -12.30 17.02 -12.33
N VAL A 13 -13.06 15.94 -12.19
CA VAL A 13 -13.59 15.13 -13.31
C VAL A 13 -15.12 15.18 -13.24
N ASN A 14 -15.78 15.68 -14.28
CA ASN A 14 -17.25 15.84 -14.32
C ASN A 14 -17.83 16.53 -13.06
N GLY A 15 -17.14 17.56 -12.54
CA GLY A 15 -17.57 18.28 -11.35
C GLY A 15 -17.16 17.66 -10.01
N ILE A 16 -16.71 16.40 -9.98
CA ILE A 16 -16.30 15.66 -8.78
C ILE A 16 -14.78 15.74 -8.62
N ARG A 17 -14.30 15.94 -7.39
CA ARG A 17 -12.87 15.87 -7.08
C ARG A 17 -12.46 14.41 -6.94
N GLU A 18 -11.51 13.97 -7.75
CA GLU A 18 -10.94 12.64 -7.72
C GLU A 18 -9.44 12.69 -7.39
N TYR A 19 -8.94 11.69 -6.67
CA TYR A 19 -7.50 11.51 -6.52
C TYR A 19 -6.92 10.90 -7.79
N ALA A 20 -5.70 11.31 -8.13
CA ALA A 20 -4.98 10.82 -9.30
C ALA A 20 -3.48 10.73 -9.03
N THR A 21 -2.82 9.78 -9.68
CA THR A 21 -1.36 9.67 -9.69
C THR A 21 -0.81 10.04 -11.07
N PRO A 22 0.38 10.64 -11.17
CA PRO A 22 1.03 10.83 -12.46
C PRO A 22 1.27 9.47 -13.12
N ASN A 23 0.96 9.33 -14.42
CA ASN A 23 1.14 8.05 -15.10
C ASN A 23 2.60 7.82 -15.46
N LEU A 24 3.29 6.97 -14.70
CA LEU A 24 4.69 6.64 -14.93
C LEU A 24 4.93 6.01 -16.32
N VAL A 25 3.92 5.31 -16.86
CA VAL A 25 3.96 4.68 -18.18
C VAL A 25 2.83 5.26 -19.03
N ARG A 26 3.14 6.31 -19.77
CA ARG A 26 2.17 7.08 -20.57
C ARG A 26 1.31 6.19 -21.47
N GLY A 27 0.00 6.42 -21.44
CA GLY A 27 -1.00 5.67 -22.19
C GLY A 27 -1.36 4.30 -21.59
N LEU A 28 -0.67 3.84 -20.53
CA LEU A 28 -0.96 2.56 -19.89
C LEU A 28 -2.11 2.69 -18.90
N VAL A 29 -3.10 1.81 -19.08
CA VAL A 29 -4.21 1.55 -18.14
C VAL A 29 -4.00 0.16 -17.54
N VAL A 30 -4.23 0.00 -16.24
CA VAL A 30 -3.98 -1.26 -15.51
C VAL A 30 -5.26 -2.02 -15.20
N TYR A 31 -6.32 -1.33 -14.74
CA TYR A 31 -7.57 -1.96 -14.30
C TYR A 31 -8.83 -1.29 -14.89
N GLY A 32 -8.69 -0.49 -15.96
CA GLY A 32 -9.76 0.25 -16.62
C GLY A 32 -9.99 1.65 -16.05
N GLU A 33 -9.04 2.16 -15.27
CA GLU A 33 -9.07 3.51 -14.73
C GLU A 33 -8.98 4.57 -15.83
N LYS A 34 -9.59 5.73 -15.56
CA LYS A 34 -9.60 6.85 -16.50
C LYS A 34 -8.24 7.55 -16.52
N LEU A 35 -7.74 7.85 -17.72
CA LEU A 35 -6.61 8.75 -17.94
C LEU A 35 -7.11 10.19 -18.12
N VAL A 36 -6.40 11.13 -17.52
CA VAL A 36 -6.68 12.57 -17.63
C VAL A 36 -5.38 13.30 -17.95
N LYS A 37 -5.40 14.12 -18.97
CA LYS A 37 -4.28 15.01 -19.27
C LYS A 37 -4.50 16.34 -18.56
N LEU A 38 -3.50 16.77 -17.79
CA LEU A 38 -3.46 18.08 -17.15
C LEU A 38 -2.13 18.73 -17.54
N ASP A 39 -2.20 19.83 -18.25
CA ASP A 39 -1.04 20.45 -18.91
C ASP A 39 -0.34 19.42 -19.83
N ASP A 40 0.94 19.19 -19.68
CA ASP A 40 1.70 18.20 -20.48
C ASP A 40 1.85 16.85 -19.80
N GLU A 41 1.27 16.67 -18.60
CA GLU A 41 1.34 15.45 -17.83
C GLU A 41 0.05 14.63 -17.92
N GLU A 42 0.20 13.30 -17.91
CA GLU A 42 -0.91 12.36 -17.88
C GLU A 42 -1.06 11.78 -16.47
N TYR A 43 -2.30 11.76 -16.00
CA TYR A 43 -2.68 11.25 -14.68
C TYR A 43 -3.64 10.07 -14.80
N ARG A 44 -3.53 9.13 -13.88
CA ARG A 44 -4.44 8.00 -13.70
C ARG A 44 -5.37 8.28 -12.53
N ILE A 45 -6.69 8.25 -12.77
CA ILE A 45 -7.67 8.42 -11.70
C ILE A 45 -7.60 7.20 -10.77
N TRP A 46 -7.52 7.47 -9.47
CA TRP A 46 -7.37 6.44 -8.46
C TRP A 46 -8.72 6.13 -7.80
N ASP A 47 -9.34 5.03 -8.23
CA ASP A 47 -10.67 4.65 -7.81
C ASP A 47 -10.69 4.12 -6.36
N PRO A 48 -11.42 4.77 -5.43
CA PRO A 48 -11.52 4.35 -4.04
C PRO A 48 -12.29 3.02 -3.84
N PHE A 49 -13.11 2.60 -4.81
CA PHE A 49 -13.79 1.30 -4.78
C PHE A 49 -12.90 0.15 -5.25
N ARG A 50 -11.76 0.45 -5.84
CA ARG A 50 -10.80 -0.53 -6.33
C ARG A 50 -9.48 -0.52 -5.54
N SER A 51 -9.31 0.43 -4.62
CA SER A 51 -8.08 0.58 -3.84
C SER A 51 -8.37 1.12 -2.44
N LYS A 52 -8.07 0.33 -1.44
CA LYS A 52 -8.24 0.70 -0.03
C LYS A 52 -7.39 1.90 0.38
N LEU A 53 -6.24 2.10 -0.26
CA LEU A 53 -5.41 3.27 -0.03
C LEU A 53 -6.07 4.55 -0.58
N ALA A 54 -6.70 4.47 -1.77
CA ALA A 54 -7.51 5.56 -2.30
C ALA A 54 -8.75 5.83 -1.43
N ALA A 55 -9.39 4.76 -0.94
CA ALA A 55 -10.50 4.86 0.00
C ALA A 55 -10.07 5.59 1.29
N ALA A 56 -8.90 5.25 1.84
CA ALA A 56 -8.35 5.92 3.02
C ALA A 56 -8.11 7.41 2.78
N MET A 57 -7.58 7.80 1.62
CA MET A 57 -7.43 9.21 1.24
C MET A 57 -8.79 9.93 1.17
N ARG A 58 -9.81 9.31 0.57
CA ARG A 58 -11.17 9.85 0.53
C ARG A 58 -11.80 9.98 1.93
N LYS A 59 -11.38 9.15 2.87
CA LYS A 59 -11.81 9.16 4.28
C LYS A 59 -10.93 10.02 5.18
N GLY A 60 -9.98 10.76 4.63
CA GLY A 60 -9.20 11.76 5.35
C GLY A 60 -7.87 11.23 5.91
N LEU A 61 -7.20 10.33 5.21
CA LEU A 61 -5.80 10.00 5.50
C LEU A 61 -4.97 11.28 5.42
N ARG A 62 -4.37 11.66 6.56
CA ARG A 62 -3.48 12.82 6.68
C ARG A 62 -2.05 12.40 6.40
N ASP A 63 -1.21 13.38 6.05
CA ASP A 63 0.22 13.19 5.87
C ASP A 63 0.53 11.93 5.04
N PHE A 64 0.03 11.95 3.78
CA PHE A 64 0.18 10.82 2.87
C PHE A 64 1.64 10.38 2.79
N PRO A 65 1.98 9.15 3.23
CA PRO A 65 3.35 8.81 3.65
C PRO A 65 4.24 8.26 2.53
N LEU A 66 3.89 8.46 1.26
CA LEU A 66 4.69 7.99 0.12
C LEU A 66 5.39 9.16 -0.58
N ASN A 67 6.70 9.02 -0.77
CA ASN A 67 7.54 10.01 -1.43
C ASN A 67 8.20 9.42 -2.68
N TYR A 68 8.60 10.31 -3.59
CA TYR A 68 9.42 9.94 -4.73
C TYR A 68 10.77 9.37 -4.28
N GLY A 69 11.09 8.19 -4.77
CA GLY A 69 12.32 7.47 -4.41
C GLY A 69 12.18 6.46 -3.28
N ASP A 70 11.02 6.40 -2.61
CA ASP A 70 10.79 5.45 -1.53
C ASP A 70 10.87 3.99 -2.01
N LYS A 71 11.35 3.12 -1.14
CA LYS A 71 11.27 1.67 -1.28
C LYS A 71 10.08 1.16 -0.47
N VAL A 72 9.17 0.47 -1.13
CA VAL A 72 7.93 -0.04 -0.54
C VAL A 72 7.92 -1.57 -0.58
N LEU A 73 7.69 -2.20 0.56
CA LEU A 73 7.32 -3.61 0.63
C LEU A 73 5.79 -3.71 0.66
N TYR A 74 5.22 -4.27 -0.39
CA TYR A 74 3.78 -4.44 -0.53
C TYR A 74 3.38 -5.89 -0.30
N LEU A 75 2.69 -6.18 0.79
CA LEU A 75 2.21 -7.52 1.16
C LEU A 75 0.75 -7.70 0.72
N GLY A 76 0.49 -8.71 -0.12
CA GLY A 76 -0.81 -8.95 -0.74
C GLY A 76 -1.02 -8.09 -1.99
N ALA A 77 -0.09 -8.18 -2.94
CA ALA A 77 -0.07 -7.35 -4.14
C ALA A 77 -1.25 -7.60 -5.09
N SER A 78 -1.87 -8.77 -5.01
CA SER A 78 -2.97 -9.18 -5.87
C SER A 78 -2.61 -8.99 -7.36
N THR A 79 -3.55 -8.55 -8.19
CA THR A 79 -3.33 -8.27 -9.63
C THR A 79 -2.66 -6.94 -9.92
N GLY A 80 -2.31 -6.15 -8.88
CA GLY A 80 -1.47 -4.95 -9.01
C GLY A 80 -2.20 -3.62 -9.11
N THR A 81 -3.51 -3.54 -8.89
CA THR A 81 -4.27 -2.27 -8.93
C THR A 81 -3.62 -1.18 -8.09
N THR A 82 -3.53 -1.37 -6.77
CA THR A 82 -2.91 -0.38 -5.86
C THR A 82 -1.40 -0.29 -6.07
N VAL A 83 -0.72 -1.43 -6.32
CA VAL A 83 0.72 -1.49 -6.62
C VAL A 83 1.09 -0.55 -7.77
N SER A 84 0.27 -0.46 -8.82
CA SER A 84 0.55 0.39 -9.97
C SER A 84 0.53 1.89 -9.64
N HIS A 85 -0.37 2.32 -8.75
CA HIS A 85 -0.42 3.70 -8.26
C HIS A 85 0.73 4.01 -7.29
N VAL A 86 1.08 3.05 -6.42
CA VAL A 86 2.26 3.17 -5.56
C VAL A 86 3.52 3.31 -6.42
N SER A 87 3.65 2.50 -7.50
CA SER A 87 4.73 2.59 -8.47
C SER A 87 4.82 3.97 -9.14
N ASP A 88 3.68 4.57 -9.50
CA ASP A 88 3.64 5.93 -10.05
C ASP A 88 4.21 6.96 -9.06
N LEU A 89 3.87 6.81 -7.77
CA LEU A 89 4.25 7.76 -6.72
C LEU A 89 5.72 7.66 -6.32
N VAL A 90 6.24 6.44 -6.16
CA VAL A 90 7.66 6.28 -5.85
C VAL A 90 8.55 6.58 -7.05
N GLY A 91 8.00 6.52 -8.26
CA GLY A 91 8.67 6.89 -9.51
C GLY A 91 9.88 6.02 -9.86
N ASN A 92 10.66 6.47 -10.84
CA ASN A 92 11.79 5.70 -11.39
C ASN A 92 12.98 5.52 -10.42
N LYS A 93 13.04 6.29 -9.33
CA LYS A 93 14.09 6.17 -8.29
C LYS A 93 13.68 5.30 -7.12
N GLY A 94 12.36 5.08 -6.93
CA GLY A 94 11.81 4.20 -5.92
C GLY A 94 11.66 2.76 -6.43
N LEU A 95 11.27 1.86 -5.52
CA LEU A 95 11.02 0.45 -5.81
C LEU A 95 9.78 -0.03 -5.05
N VAL A 96 9.02 -0.92 -5.67
CA VAL A 96 7.90 -1.63 -5.04
C VAL A 96 8.16 -3.12 -5.10
N PHE A 97 8.44 -3.73 -3.95
CA PHE A 97 8.58 -5.17 -3.78
C PHE A 97 7.19 -5.75 -3.52
N ALA A 98 6.60 -6.37 -4.53
CA ALA A 98 5.19 -6.79 -4.55
C ALA A 98 5.05 -8.28 -4.25
N VAL A 99 4.71 -8.62 -2.99
CA VAL A 99 4.59 -10.00 -2.50
C VAL A 99 3.18 -10.52 -2.74
N GLU A 100 3.07 -11.63 -3.47
CA GLU A 100 1.81 -12.34 -3.76
C GLU A 100 2.06 -13.85 -3.83
N PRO A 101 1.47 -14.66 -2.94
CA PRO A 101 1.73 -16.09 -2.90
C PRO A 101 0.99 -16.88 -3.99
N ALA A 102 -0.15 -16.39 -4.47
CA ALA A 102 -0.98 -17.10 -5.43
C ALA A 102 -0.42 -16.97 -6.84
N VAL A 103 0.18 -18.04 -7.36
CA VAL A 103 0.89 -18.04 -8.67
C VAL A 103 0.02 -17.53 -9.82
N ARG A 104 -1.28 -17.87 -9.84
CA ARG A 104 -2.21 -17.39 -10.87
C ARG A 104 -2.38 -15.87 -10.80
N VAL A 105 -2.58 -15.33 -9.60
CA VAL A 105 -2.75 -13.89 -9.35
C VAL A 105 -1.45 -13.14 -9.62
N ALA A 106 -0.31 -13.71 -9.19
CA ALA A 106 1.01 -13.15 -9.44
C ALA A 106 1.34 -13.06 -10.95
N ARG A 107 0.84 -14.01 -11.76
CA ARG A 107 0.96 -13.93 -13.23
C ARG A 107 0.27 -12.67 -13.77
N GLU A 108 -0.96 -12.40 -13.32
CA GLU A 108 -1.69 -11.18 -13.73
C GLU A 108 -0.96 -9.91 -13.26
N LEU A 109 -0.40 -9.89 -12.04
CA LEU A 109 0.45 -8.80 -11.55
C LEU A 109 1.66 -8.56 -12.48
N ILE A 110 2.33 -9.63 -12.91
CA ILE A 110 3.48 -9.53 -13.81
C ILE A 110 3.04 -8.99 -15.17
N GLU A 111 2.01 -9.57 -15.77
CA GLU A 111 1.51 -9.21 -17.10
C GLU A 111 0.97 -7.77 -17.16
N ASN A 112 0.20 -7.38 -16.15
CA ASN A 112 -0.48 -6.08 -16.12
C ASN A 112 0.40 -4.94 -15.62
N VAL A 113 1.35 -5.22 -14.72
CA VAL A 113 2.11 -4.19 -14.01
C VAL A 113 3.62 -4.36 -14.16
N ALA A 114 4.21 -5.44 -13.63
CA ALA A 114 5.65 -5.54 -13.48
C ALA A 114 6.41 -5.60 -14.82
N SER A 115 5.86 -6.24 -15.85
CA SER A 115 6.46 -6.27 -17.19
C SER A 115 6.57 -4.89 -17.86
N LYS A 116 5.80 -3.91 -17.40
CA LYS A 116 5.70 -2.57 -17.96
C LYS A 116 6.30 -1.49 -17.07
N ARG A 117 6.63 -1.82 -15.79
CA ARG A 117 7.09 -0.90 -14.74
C ARG A 117 8.36 -1.44 -14.10
N LYS A 118 9.50 -0.89 -14.50
CA LYS A 118 10.83 -1.36 -14.05
C LYS A 118 11.07 -1.20 -12.53
N ASN A 119 10.26 -0.40 -11.88
CA ASN A 119 10.31 -0.15 -10.44
C ASN A 119 9.38 -1.08 -9.63
N VAL A 120 8.74 -2.08 -10.25
CA VAL A 120 7.93 -3.10 -9.57
C VAL A 120 8.62 -4.45 -9.68
N ILE A 121 8.95 -5.03 -8.53
CA ILE A 121 9.62 -6.32 -8.42
C ILE A 121 8.62 -7.32 -7.81
N PRO A 122 8.07 -8.25 -8.60
CA PRO A 122 7.15 -9.26 -8.09
C PRO A 122 7.91 -10.33 -7.30
N ILE A 123 7.36 -10.71 -6.14
CA ILE A 123 7.89 -11.74 -5.25
C ILE A 123 6.79 -12.78 -5.03
N ILE A 124 6.95 -13.97 -5.62
CA ILE A 124 5.96 -15.04 -5.53
C ILE A 124 6.29 -15.90 -4.30
N GLN A 125 5.97 -15.37 -3.12
CA GLN A 125 6.25 -15.98 -1.84
C GLN A 125 5.13 -15.69 -0.82
N ASP A 126 5.06 -16.50 0.23
CA ASP A 126 4.15 -16.28 1.35
C ASP A 126 4.72 -15.23 2.31
N ALA A 127 3.98 -14.16 2.58
CA ALA A 127 4.36 -13.09 3.50
C ALA A 127 4.61 -13.57 4.94
N ARG A 128 4.12 -14.77 5.32
CA ARG A 128 4.46 -15.42 6.60
C ARG A 128 5.92 -15.83 6.72
N ARG A 129 6.63 -15.91 5.58
CA ARG A 129 8.02 -16.39 5.48
C ARG A 129 8.94 -15.29 4.92
N PRO A 130 9.14 -14.16 5.62
CA PRO A 130 10.01 -13.09 5.16
C PRO A 130 11.45 -13.57 4.91
N GLU A 131 11.90 -14.63 5.60
CA GLU A 131 13.18 -15.28 5.37
C GLU A 131 13.36 -15.83 3.95
N SER A 132 12.27 -16.18 3.25
CA SER A 132 12.34 -16.71 1.89
C SER A 132 12.68 -15.66 0.82
N TYR A 133 12.58 -14.37 1.15
CA TYR A 133 12.92 -13.25 0.28
C TYR A 133 13.83 -12.20 0.93
N PHE A 134 14.42 -12.54 2.08
CA PHE A 134 15.28 -11.62 2.84
C PHE A 134 16.47 -11.08 2.03
N SER A 135 17.05 -11.89 1.14
CA SER A 135 18.20 -11.52 0.32
C SER A 135 17.86 -10.63 -0.88
N VAL A 136 16.58 -10.39 -1.17
CA VAL A 136 16.17 -9.68 -2.39
C VAL A 136 16.35 -8.18 -2.28
N PHE A 137 16.24 -7.61 -1.07
CA PHE A 137 16.31 -6.17 -0.86
C PHE A 137 16.78 -5.82 0.56
N GLY A 138 17.29 -4.60 0.74
CA GLY A 138 17.63 -4.05 2.05
C GLY A 138 16.43 -3.38 2.71
N ASN A 139 16.69 -2.48 3.66
CA ASN A 139 15.63 -1.77 4.38
C ASN A 139 14.71 -0.97 3.45
N VAL A 140 13.41 -0.98 3.76
CA VAL A 140 12.36 -0.25 3.06
C VAL A 140 11.87 0.95 3.90
N ASP A 141 11.33 1.96 3.20
CA ASP A 141 10.78 3.17 3.81
C ASP A 141 9.36 2.94 4.33
N LEU A 142 8.61 2.10 3.63
CA LEU A 142 7.22 1.82 3.93
C LEU A 142 6.88 0.33 3.71
N VAL A 143 6.09 -0.22 4.63
CA VAL A 143 5.40 -1.50 4.45
C VAL A 143 3.91 -1.22 4.27
N TYR A 144 3.32 -1.69 3.16
CA TYR A 144 1.88 -1.71 2.95
C TYR A 144 1.38 -3.14 3.04
N CYS A 145 0.39 -3.39 3.90
CA CYS A 145 -0.14 -4.74 4.15
C CYS A 145 -1.65 -4.79 3.88
N ASP A 146 -2.07 -5.57 2.87
CA ASP A 146 -3.47 -5.79 2.47
C ASP A 146 -3.76 -7.28 2.28
N ILE A 147 -3.35 -8.11 3.22
CA ILE A 147 -3.58 -9.57 3.19
C ILE A 147 -4.86 -9.95 3.93
N ALA A 148 -5.50 -11.05 3.51
CA ALA A 148 -6.76 -11.55 4.08
C ALA A 148 -6.49 -12.80 4.95
N GLN A 149 -5.90 -12.59 6.12
CA GLN A 149 -5.54 -13.68 7.05
C GLN A 149 -5.90 -13.28 8.48
N SER A 150 -6.22 -14.27 9.33
CA SER A 150 -6.54 -14.01 10.74
C SER A 150 -5.34 -13.47 11.54
N ASP A 151 -4.14 -13.81 11.12
CA ASP A 151 -2.85 -13.42 11.69
C ASP A 151 -2.16 -12.29 10.90
N GLN A 152 -2.93 -11.48 10.15
CA GLN A 152 -2.38 -10.46 9.25
C GLN A 152 -1.50 -9.41 9.96
N THR A 153 -1.83 -9.05 11.19
CA THR A 153 -1.05 -8.08 11.97
C THR A 153 0.29 -8.64 12.41
N GLU A 154 0.33 -9.90 12.85
CA GLU A 154 1.56 -10.61 13.19
C GLU A 154 2.47 -10.77 11.97
N ILE A 155 1.89 -11.06 10.80
CA ILE A 155 2.64 -11.13 9.53
C ILE A 155 3.24 -9.76 9.19
N ALA A 156 2.47 -8.68 9.32
CA ALA A 156 2.95 -7.33 9.07
C ALA A 156 4.10 -6.97 10.03
N ILE A 157 3.95 -7.24 11.33
CA ILE A 157 4.98 -7.01 12.35
C ILE A 157 6.27 -7.77 12.02
N LYS A 158 6.15 -9.07 11.67
CA LYS A 158 7.30 -9.91 11.30
C LYS A 158 8.05 -9.32 10.10
N ASN A 159 7.35 -8.85 9.09
CA ASN A 159 7.96 -8.20 7.92
C ASN A 159 8.59 -6.85 8.27
N CYS A 160 7.92 -6.03 9.08
CA CYS A 160 8.49 -4.76 9.51
C CYS A 160 9.78 -4.95 10.31
N ASN A 161 9.82 -5.90 11.24
CA ASN A 161 11.01 -6.20 12.02
C ASN A 161 12.21 -6.64 11.15
N ASN A 162 11.96 -7.25 9.99
CA ASN A 162 13.01 -7.70 9.09
C ASN A 162 13.45 -6.61 8.09
N PHE A 163 12.55 -5.72 7.68
CA PHE A 163 12.79 -4.88 6.51
C PHE A 163 12.51 -3.39 6.71
N LEU A 164 11.64 -3.02 7.65
CA LEU A 164 11.27 -1.62 7.83
C LEU A 164 12.38 -0.89 8.59
N LYS A 165 12.83 0.24 8.06
CA LYS A 165 13.80 1.08 8.75
C LYS A 165 13.20 1.72 10.01
N ASN A 166 14.04 2.16 10.91
CA ASN A 166 13.61 3.00 12.05
C ASN A 166 12.88 4.25 11.52
N GLU A 167 11.82 4.68 12.20
CA GLU A 167 10.92 5.75 11.76
C GLU A 167 10.22 5.46 10.41
N GLY A 168 10.30 4.23 9.90
CA GLY A 168 9.59 3.79 8.71
C GLY A 168 8.09 3.64 8.98
N ILE A 169 7.32 3.64 7.91
CA ILE A 169 5.85 3.68 7.98
C ILE A 169 5.24 2.30 7.69
N LEU A 170 4.29 1.91 8.52
CA LEU A 170 3.37 0.81 8.25
C LEU A 170 1.99 1.36 7.90
N LEU A 171 1.49 1.00 6.72
CA LEU A 171 0.08 1.10 6.36
C LEU A 171 -0.50 -0.31 6.34
N ILE A 172 -1.39 -0.63 7.26
CA ILE A 172 -2.03 -1.94 7.31
C ILE A 172 -3.55 -1.82 7.19
N VAL A 173 -4.12 -2.60 6.30
CA VAL A 173 -5.56 -2.74 6.16
C VAL A 173 -6.06 -3.86 7.06
N ILE A 174 -6.85 -3.52 8.06
CA ILE A 174 -7.49 -4.47 8.97
C ILE A 174 -8.79 -4.96 8.33
N LYS A 175 -8.80 -6.22 7.92
CA LYS A 175 -9.98 -6.93 7.37
C LYS A 175 -10.70 -7.63 8.52
N THR A 176 -11.59 -6.93 9.19
CA THR A 176 -12.13 -7.36 10.49
C THR A 176 -12.79 -8.73 10.44
N ARG A 177 -13.51 -9.04 9.35
CA ARG A 177 -14.17 -10.34 9.15
C ARG A 177 -13.20 -11.48 8.85
N SER A 178 -12.02 -11.19 8.30
CA SER A 178 -10.96 -12.20 8.11
C SER A 178 -10.25 -12.55 9.42
N ILE A 179 -10.24 -11.61 10.39
CA ILE A 179 -9.60 -11.79 11.68
C ILE A 179 -10.54 -12.48 12.67
N ASP A 180 -11.76 -11.94 12.83
CA ASP A 180 -12.73 -12.46 13.80
C ASP A 180 -14.17 -12.07 13.42
N VAL A 181 -15.00 -13.06 13.07
CA VAL A 181 -16.39 -12.83 12.69
C VAL A 181 -17.32 -12.65 13.90
N THR A 182 -16.87 -13.00 15.10
CA THR A 182 -17.67 -12.96 16.33
C THR A 182 -17.60 -11.61 17.04
N MET A 183 -16.52 -10.87 16.83
CA MET A 183 -16.29 -9.54 17.41
C MET A 183 -16.89 -8.43 16.52
N SER A 184 -17.22 -7.29 17.13
CA SER A 184 -17.55 -6.09 16.37
C SER A 184 -16.34 -5.60 15.58
N PRO A 185 -16.52 -5.01 14.37
CA PRO A 185 -15.41 -4.45 13.59
C PRO A 185 -14.55 -3.47 14.39
N HIS A 186 -15.17 -2.61 15.18
CA HIS A 186 -14.45 -1.66 16.05
C HIS A 186 -13.55 -2.38 17.08
N SER A 187 -14.08 -3.40 17.75
CA SER A 187 -13.31 -4.15 18.76
C SER A 187 -12.13 -4.88 18.15
N VAL A 188 -12.28 -5.41 16.93
CA VAL A 188 -11.16 -6.02 16.19
C VAL A 188 -10.08 -4.98 15.92
N VAL A 189 -10.44 -3.82 15.38
CA VAL A 189 -9.47 -2.74 15.07
C VAL A 189 -8.74 -2.27 16.32
N VAL A 190 -9.43 -2.12 17.47
CA VAL A 190 -8.79 -1.76 18.74
C VAL A 190 -7.78 -2.83 19.15
N ARG A 191 -8.16 -4.11 19.13
CA ARG A 191 -7.28 -5.23 19.46
C ARG A 191 -6.03 -5.28 18.58
N GLU A 192 -6.18 -5.13 17.28
CA GLU A 192 -5.05 -5.15 16.35
C GLU A 192 -4.15 -3.92 16.52
N SER A 193 -4.73 -2.75 16.83
CA SER A 193 -3.95 -1.55 17.19
C SER A 193 -3.10 -1.76 18.46
N GLU A 194 -3.64 -2.44 19.49
CA GLU A 194 -2.88 -2.77 20.70
C GLU A 194 -1.73 -3.74 20.41
N LYS A 195 -1.92 -4.72 19.50
CA LYS A 195 -0.82 -5.59 19.07
C LYS A 195 0.31 -4.79 18.43
N LEU A 196 -0.01 -3.82 17.57
CA LEU A 196 0.98 -2.93 16.96
C LEU A 196 1.72 -2.10 18.03
N ARG A 197 1.00 -1.47 18.96
CA ARG A 197 1.64 -0.69 20.06
C ARG A 197 2.61 -1.52 20.89
N LYS A 198 2.24 -2.76 21.23
CA LYS A 198 3.11 -3.70 21.95
C LYS A 198 4.37 -4.11 21.18
N ASN A 199 4.40 -3.89 19.86
CA ASN A 199 5.51 -4.22 18.97
C ASN A 199 6.18 -2.96 18.40
N ASN A 200 6.28 -1.90 19.20
CA ASN A 200 7.01 -0.67 18.91
C ASN A 200 6.43 0.16 17.73
N PHE A 201 5.12 0.11 17.50
CA PHE A 201 4.46 0.99 16.57
C PHE A 201 3.69 2.10 17.28
N HIS A 202 3.95 3.33 16.88
CA HIS A 202 3.10 4.47 17.22
C HIS A 202 1.97 4.59 16.20
N ILE A 203 0.71 4.54 16.66
CA ILE A 203 -0.46 4.69 15.78
C ILE A 203 -0.71 6.16 15.52
N ASN A 204 -0.48 6.59 14.27
CA ASN A 204 -0.69 7.96 13.84
C ASN A 204 -2.18 8.23 13.53
N GLN A 205 -2.83 7.27 12.85
CA GLN A 205 -4.23 7.40 12.47
C GLN A 205 -4.86 6.02 12.24
N THR A 206 -6.16 5.92 12.57
CA THR A 206 -7.01 4.78 12.21
C THR A 206 -8.20 5.30 11.42
N ILE A 207 -8.48 4.72 10.24
CA ILE A 207 -9.46 5.21 9.29
C ILE A 207 -10.42 4.08 8.92
N ASN A 208 -11.72 4.27 9.21
CA ASN A 208 -12.75 3.36 8.71
C ASN A 208 -12.95 3.61 7.21
N LEU A 209 -12.93 2.54 6.40
CA LEU A 209 -13.02 2.63 4.94
C LEU A 209 -14.46 2.60 4.40
N ASP A 210 -15.48 2.33 5.25
CA ASP A 210 -16.89 2.41 4.83
C ASP A 210 -17.25 3.82 4.31
N PRO A 211 -17.97 3.97 3.20
CA PRO A 211 -18.68 2.95 2.40
C PRO A 211 -17.87 2.33 1.26
N PHE A 212 -16.60 2.69 1.04
CA PHE A 212 -15.79 2.20 -0.08
C PHE A 212 -15.41 0.73 0.07
N ASP A 213 -15.11 0.31 1.31
CA ASP A 213 -14.80 -1.08 1.63
C ASP A 213 -15.32 -1.42 3.04
N LYS A 214 -16.42 -2.18 3.06
CA LYS A 214 -17.16 -2.48 4.28
C LYS A 214 -16.39 -3.42 5.20
N ASP A 215 -16.51 -3.22 6.52
CA ASP A 215 -15.80 -4.00 7.54
C ASP A 215 -14.26 -3.94 7.43
N HIS A 216 -13.73 -2.86 6.83
CA HIS A 216 -12.30 -2.62 6.71
C HIS A 216 -11.90 -1.29 7.36
N ALA A 217 -10.69 -1.28 7.94
CA ALA A 217 -10.06 -0.06 8.42
C ALA A 217 -8.59 -0.03 7.99
N LEU A 218 -8.04 1.16 7.73
CA LEU A 218 -6.62 1.34 7.52
C LEU A 218 -6.00 1.93 8.79
N ILE A 219 -4.92 1.33 9.27
CA ILE A 219 -4.07 1.88 10.32
C ILE A 219 -2.80 2.42 9.68
N HIS A 220 -2.50 3.69 9.95
CA HIS A 220 -1.24 4.35 9.66
C HIS A 220 -0.43 4.38 10.94
N ALA A 221 0.77 3.79 10.93
CA ALA A 221 1.64 3.71 12.10
C ALA A 221 3.10 3.97 11.74
N THR A 222 3.86 4.51 12.68
CA THR A 222 5.31 4.70 12.59
C THR A 222 6.00 3.64 13.43
N TYR A 223 7.02 2.99 12.87
CA TYR A 223 7.84 1.98 13.54
C TYR A 223 9.01 2.64 14.27
N SER A 224 9.13 2.38 15.55
CA SER A 224 10.29 2.80 16.34
C SER A 224 11.08 1.55 16.73
N SER A 225 12.14 1.24 16.00
CA SER A 225 13.04 0.17 16.44
C SER A 225 13.58 0.59 17.80
N GLY A 226 13.05 -0.01 18.86
CA GLY A 226 13.57 0.26 20.21
C GLY A 226 15.09 0.13 20.19
N ASN A 227 15.81 1.12 20.71
CA ASN A 227 17.23 1.01 20.90
C ASN A 227 17.50 -0.29 21.65
N ILE A 228 17.95 -1.32 20.92
CA ILE A 228 18.62 -2.46 21.55
C ILE A 228 19.93 -1.83 22.06
N ARG A 229 19.87 -1.38 23.33
CA ARG A 229 21.06 -1.04 24.09
C ARG A 229 21.76 -2.31 24.55
#